data_b43951cda2ffbbd2bf18a6ec8ebda057
#
_entry.id   b43951cda2ffbbd2bf18a6ec8ebda057
#
_cell.length_a   1.000
_cell.length_b   1.000
_cell.length_c   1.000
_cell.angle_alpha   90.00
_cell.angle_beta   90.00
_cell.angle_gamma   90.00
#
_symmetry.space_group_name_H-M   'P 1'
#
loop_
_entity.id
_entity.type
_entity.pdbx_description
1 polymer ?
#
loop_
_entity_poly.entity_id
_entity_poly.type
_entity_poly.pdbx_seq_one_letter_code
_entity_poly.pdbx_strand_id
1 'polypeptide(L)'
;MQIFGIGIHIIIAIFFAIHAVRERREMYWLFVLFAFPLLGSIVYFVAVFLPSSKLEHSAARAGRALQSSLDPGREVRDAQRAFELTPTAHNQMRLANALLEAGQPARAAEQYDAALQGPFSRDAELRLGAARARLASGNAAGSIDLLEALAREQPVFRAEQVGILLGKAYAAAGRKDEAGSQFAAAAHRFGSLESRAELAIWALANGKPQLAEPELMEIERTRKHMPGNARKLNADLFRRVDAARAQAR
;
A
#
# COMPACT_ATOMS: atom_id res chain seq x y z
N MET A 1 -37.01 38.75 -7.58
CA MET A 1 -36.20 37.55 -7.50
C MET A 1 -34.91 37.51 -8.36
N GLN A 2 -34.58 38.54 -9.13
CA GLN A 2 -33.37 38.54 -9.99
C GLN A 2 -32.08 39.01 -9.31
N ILE A 3 -32.13 39.64 -8.16
CA ILE A 3 -30.93 40.22 -7.48
C ILE A 3 -30.13 39.15 -6.74
N PHE A 4 -30.73 38.05 -6.30
CA PHE A 4 -30.05 36.97 -5.59
C PHE A 4 -29.10 36.12 -6.49
N GLY A 5 -29.43 36.02 -7.79
CA GLY A 5 -28.59 35.26 -8.73
C GLY A 5 -27.24 35.93 -9.04
N ILE A 6 -27.25 37.26 -9.17
CA ILE A 6 -26.04 38.04 -9.53
C ILE A 6 -25.03 38.03 -8.38
N GLY A 7 -25.48 38.08 -7.12
CA GLY A 7 -24.57 38.08 -5.97
C GLY A 7 -23.78 36.79 -5.79
N ILE A 8 -24.38 35.64 -6.03
CA ILE A 8 -23.69 34.32 -5.87
C ILE A 8 -22.59 34.16 -6.92
N HIS A 9 -22.80 34.58 -8.17
CA HIS A 9 -21.79 34.46 -9.22
C HIS A 9 -20.56 35.33 -8.95
N ILE A 10 -20.77 36.53 -8.39
CA ILE A 10 -19.68 37.43 -8.00
C ILE A 10 -18.87 36.83 -6.85
N ILE A 11 -19.53 36.24 -5.85
CA ILE A 11 -18.86 35.57 -4.71
C ILE A 11 -17.99 34.40 -5.20
N ILE A 12 -18.52 33.59 -6.12
CA ILE A 12 -17.79 32.46 -6.72
C ILE A 12 -16.58 32.96 -7.52
N ALA A 13 -16.76 34.04 -8.33
CA ALA A 13 -15.67 34.63 -9.09
C ALA A 13 -14.57 35.20 -8.18
N ILE A 14 -14.93 35.86 -7.08
CA ILE A 14 -13.97 36.35 -6.08
C ILE A 14 -13.22 35.20 -5.42
N PHE A 15 -13.91 34.13 -5.04
CA PHE A 15 -13.27 32.93 -4.48
C PHE A 15 -12.20 32.35 -5.43
N PHE A 16 -12.55 32.20 -6.71
CA PHE A 16 -11.60 31.73 -7.71
C PHE A 16 -10.47 32.72 -8.02
N ALA A 17 -10.74 34.01 -7.94
CA ALA A 17 -9.70 35.03 -8.07
C ALA A 17 -8.68 34.95 -6.92
N ILE A 18 -9.15 34.81 -5.68
CA ILE A 18 -8.28 34.59 -4.52
C ILE A 18 -7.46 33.30 -4.68
N HIS A 19 -8.10 32.22 -5.14
CA HIS A 19 -7.44 30.96 -5.41
C HIS A 19 -6.34 31.11 -6.48
N ALA A 20 -6.63 31.79 -7.58
CA ALA A 20 -5.67 32.05 -8.66
C ALA A 20 -4.43 32.83 -8.18
N VAL A 21 -4.64 33.84 -7.34
CA VAL A 21 -3.53 34.64 -6.75
C VAL A 21 -2.70 33.80 -5.77
N ARG A 22 -3.33 33.00 -4.90
CA ARG A 22 -2.62 32.15 -3.92
C ARG A 22 -1.77 31.07 -4.60
N GLU A 23 -2.27 30.48 -5.67
CA GLU A 23 -1.59 29.43 -6.44
C GLU A 23 -0.63 30.01 -7.49
N ARG A 24 -0.39 31.30 -7.49
CA ARG A 24 0.49 32.02 -8.45
C ARG A 24 0.19 31.66 -9.91
N ARG A 25 -1.12 31.57 -10.23
CA ARG A 25 -1.55 31.32 -11.61
C ARG A 25 -1.40 32.57 -12.46
N GLU A 26 -1.37 32.39 -13.77
CA GLU A 26 -1.21 33.50 -14.74
C GLU A 26 -2.29 34.58 -14.60
N MET A 27 -1.92 35.84 -14.65
CA MET A 27 -2.82 36.97 -14.40
C MET A 27 -4.00 37.07 -15.38
N TYR A 28 -3.91 36.45 -16.57
CA TYR A 28 -5.02 36.43 -17.51
C TYR A 28 -6.29 35.74 -16.95
N TRP A 29 -6.14 34.81 -16.00
CA TRP A 29 -7.28 34.18 -15.35
C TRP A 29 -8.14 35.16 -14.54
N LEU A 30 -7.52 36.18 -13.95
CA LEU A 30 -8.23 37.24 -13.27
C LEU A 30 -9.08 38.05 -14.26
N PHE A 31 -8.52 38.34 -15.45
CA PHE A 31 -9.30 39.02 -16.49
C PHE A 31 -10.50 38.18 -16.95
N VAL A 32 -10.33 36.89 -17.17
CA VAL A 32 -11.41 35.97 -17.59
C VAL A 32 -12.50 35.89 -16.52
N LEU A 33 -12.14 35.80 -15.24
CA LEU A 33 -13.07 35.73 -14.11
C LEU A 33 -13.89 37.02 -13.93
N PHE A 34 -13.26 38.21 -14.17
CA PHE A 34 -13.94 39.48 -14.03
C PHE A 34 -14.73 39.89 -15.28
N ALA A 35 -14.24 39.58 -16.50
CA ALA A 35 -14.93 39.89 -17.75
C ALA A 35 -16.20 39.02 -17.95
N PHE A 36 -16.15 37.75 -17.49
CA PHE A 36 -17.23 36.81 -17.64
C PHE A 36 -17.44 36.02 -16.32
N PRO A 37 -18.04 36.62 -15.27
CA PRO A 37 -18.05 36.02 -13.92
C PRO A 37 -18.62 34.60 -13.87
N LEU A 38 -19.69 34.33 -14.63
CA LEU A 38 -20.34 33.01 -14.64
C LEU A 38 -19.56 32.01 -15.51
N LEU A 39 -19.31 32.37 -16.78
CA LEU A 39 -18.62 31.50 -17.72
C LEU A 39 -17.16 31.31 -17.35
N GLY A 40 -16.49 32.39 -16.94
CA GLY A 40 -15.11 32.37 -16.45
C GLY A 40 -14.93 31.52 -15.20
N SER A 41 -15.89 31.56 -14.28
CA SER A 41 -15.86 30.69 -13.08
C SER A 41 -16.01 29.22 -13.44
N ILE A 42 -16.87 28.87 -14.39
CA ILE A 42 -17.03 27.48 -14.87
C ILE A 42 -15.74 27.01 -15.57
N VAL A 43 -15.21 27.82 -16.47
CA VAL A 43 -13.97 27.48 -17.20
C VAL A 43 -12.79 27.35 -16.23
N TYR A 44 -12.65 28.29 -15.28
CA TYR A 44 -11.60 28.24 -14.27
C TYR A 44 -11.74 27.00 -13.37
N PHE A 45 -12.96 26.68 -12.95
CA PHE A 45 -13.25 25.49 -12.15
C PHE A 45 -12.80 24.21 -12.87
N VAL A 46 -13.19 24.05 -14.14
CA VAL A 46 -12.87 22.84 -14.92
C VAL A 46 -11.40 22.77 -15.32
N ALA A 47 -10.81 23.90 -15.77
CA ALA A 47 -9.47 23.90 -16.35
C ALA A 47 -8.36 24.05 -15.31
N VAL A 48 -8.62 24.66 -14.16
CA VAL A 48 -7.59 25.02 -13.17
C VAL A 48 -7.88 24.43 -11.80
N PHE A 49 -9.09 24.65 -11.26
CA PHE A 49 -9.41 24.22 -9.91
C PHE A 49 -9.59 22.69 -9.81
N LEU A 50 -10.29 22.07 -10.74
CA LEU A 50 -10.48 20.63 -10.75
C LEU A 50 -9.16 19.86 -10.88
N PRO A 51 -8.26 20.17 -11.84
CA PRO A 51 -6.96 19.49 -11.99
C PRO A 51 -6.01 19.75 -10.82
N SER A 52 -6.07 20.93 -10.18
CA SER A 52 -5.22 21.27 -9.03
C SER A 52 -5.78 20.75 -7.69
N SER A 53 -7.02 20.32 -7.66
CA SER A 53 -7.67 19.86 -6.44
C SER A 53 -7.32 18.41 -6.10
N LYS A 54 -7.23 18.11 -4.79
CA LYS A 54 -7.07 16.74 -4.29
C LYS A 54 -8.20 15.78 -4.73
N LEU A 55 -9.27 16.32 -5.32
CA LEU A 55 -10.39 15.55 -5.86
C LEU A 55 -9.97 14.70 -7.08
N GLU A 56 -9.09 15.21 -7.96
CA GLU A 56 -8.64 14.46 -9.13
C GLU A 56 -7.86 13.19 -8.72
N HIS A 57 -7.01 13.32 -7.70
CA HIS A 57 -6.27 12.18 -7.16
C HIS A 57 -7.17 11.18 -6.43
N SER A 58 -8.23 11.65 -5.80
CA SER A 58 -9.22 10.77 -5.15
C SER A 58 -10.19 10.14 -6.16
N ALA A 59 -10.62 10.89 -7.17
CA ALA A 59 -11.45 10.37 -8.27
C ALA A 59 -10.69 9.37 -9.14
N ALA A 60 -9.43 9.63 -9.45
CA ALA A 60 -8.56 8.70 -10.18
C ALA A 60 -8.24 7.43 -9.36
N ARG A 61 -8.12 7.54 -8.02
CA ARG A 61 -8.01 6.37 -7.14
C ARG A 61 -9.32 5.59 -7.06
N ALA A 62 -10.44 6.27 -6.90
CA ALA A 62 -11.76 5.64 -6.87
C ALA A 62 -12.08 4.97 -8.23
N GLY A 63 -11.75 5.63 -9.34
CA GLY A 63 -11.88 5.07 -10.68
C GLY A 63 -11.02 3.82 -10.88
N ARG A 64 -9.75 3.85 -10.42
CA ARG A 64 -8.87 2.67 -10.46
C ARG A 64 -9.35 1.55 -9.55
N ALA A 65 -9.84 1.86 -8.35
CA ALA A 65 -10.40 0.88 -7.42
C ALA A 65 -11.70 0.25 -7.95
N LEU A 66 -12.57 1.04 -8.59
CA LEU A 66 -13.75 0.53 -9.28
C LEU A 66 -13.36 -0.34 -10.50
N GLN A 67 -12.37 0.09 -11.26
CA GLN A 67 -11.91 -0.63 -12.46
C GLN A 67 -11.19 -1.94 -12.11
N SER A 68 -10.40 -1.98 -11.02
CA SER A 68 -9.82 -3.21 -10.49
C SER A 68 -10.85 -4.17 -9.92
N SER A 69 -11.94 -3.64 -9.35
CA SER A 69 -13.08 -4.43 -8.88
C SER A 69 -13.91 -5.03 -10.04
N LEU A 70 -13.98 -4.32 -11.18
CA LEU A 70 -14.74 -4.75 -12.37
C LEU A 70 -13.95 -5.73 -13.25
N ASP A 71 -12.63 -5.65 -13.25
CA ASP A 71 -11.74 -6.53 -14.03
C ASP A 71 -10.45 -6.85 -13.26
N PRO A 72 -10.51 -7.78 -12.30
CA PRO A 72 -9.34 -8.17 -11.49
C PRO A 72 -8.17 -8.74 -12.31
N GLY A 73 -8.45 -9.27 -13.48
CA GLY A 73 -7.43 -9.86 -14.36
C GLY A 73 -6.73 -8.87 -15.29
N ARG A 74 -7.16 -7.61 -15.32
CA ARG A 74 -6.61 -6.62 -16.26
C ARG A 74 -5.12 -6.38 -16.07
N GLU A 75 -4.69 -6.14 -14.81
CA GLU A 75 -3.27 -5.88 -14.54
C GLU A 75 -2.39 -7.07 -14.90
N VAL A 76 -2.87 -8.30 -14.68
CA VAL A 76 -2.16 -9.52 -15.12
C VAL A 76 -2.01 -9.53 -16.62
N ARG A 77 -3.09 -9.25 -17.40
CA ARG A 77 -3.03 -9.23 -18.86
C ARG A 77 -2.12 -8.12 -19.39
N ASP A 78 -2.16 -6.94 -18.79
CA ASP A 78 -1.34 -5.80 -19.19
C ASP A 78 0.14 -6.05 -18.86
N ALA A 79 0.44 -6.62 -17.68
CA ALA A 79 1.78 -7.01 -17.29
C ALA A 79 2.32 -8.17 -18.16
N GLN A 80 1.47 -9.14 -18.50
CA GLN A 80 1.82 -10.24 -19.40
C GLN A 80 2.22 -9.72 -20.77
N ARG A 81 1.40 -8.85 -21.39
CA ARG A 81 1.72 -8.23 -22.69
C ARG A 81 3.02 -7.41 -22.63
N ALA A 82 3.22 -6.64 -21.55
CA ALA A 82 4.44 -5.86 -21.38
C ALA A 82 5.67 -6.77 -21.32
N PHE A 83 5.58 -7.92 -20.64
CA PHE A 83 6.65 -8.90 -20.58
C PHE A 83 6.89 -9.59 -21.93
N GLU A 84 5.82 -9.97 -22.65
CA GLU A 84 5.93 -10.57 -23.98
C GLU A 84 6.56 -9.65 -25.01
N LEU A 85 6.23 -8.34 -24.97
CA LEU A 85 6.81 -7.32 -25.86
C LEU A 85 8.25 -6.98 -25.48
N THR A 86 8.57 -6.97 -24.22
CA THR A 86 9.88 -6.56 -23.70
C THR A 86 10.24 -7.43 -22.49
N PRO A 87 10.90 -8.58 -22.72
CA PRO A 87 11.21 -9.55 -21.66
C PRO A 87 12.39 -9.08 -20.80
N THR A 88 12.12 -8.15 -19.90
CA THR A 88 13.07 -7.64 -18.91
C THR A 88 12.72 -8.18 -17.52
N ALA A 89 13.74 -8.24 -16.61
CA ALA A 89 13.51 -8.60 -15.21
C ALA A 89 12.48 -7.69 -14.53
N HIS A 90 12.43 -6.41 -14.90
CA HIS A 90 11.44 -5.46 -14.39
C HIS A 90 10.00 -5.84 -14.81
N ASN A 91 9.78 -6.12 -16.09
CA ASN A 91 8.45 -6.53 -16.59
C ASN A 91 8.05 -7.91 -16.04
N GLN A 92 9.00 -8.82 -15.87
CA GLN A 92 8.76 -10.12 -15.24
C GLN A 92 8.38 -9.98 -13.77
N MET A 93 9.06 -9.12 -13.01
CA MET A 93 8.71 -8.79 -11.63
C MET A 93 7.32 -8.13 -11.55
N ARG A 94 6.99 -7.22 -12.49
CA ARG A 94 5.65 -6.61 -12.57
C ARG A 94 4.57 -7.66 -12.79
N LEU A 95 4.80 -8.62 -13.71
CA LEU A 95 3.88 -9.73 -13.95
C LEU A 95 3.71 -10.60 -12.71
N ALA A 96 4.81 -10.95 -12.04
CA ALA A 96 4.78 -11.75 -10.82
C ALA A 96 4.01 -11.05 -9.69
N ASN A 97 4.20 -9.74 -9.51
CA ASN A 97 3.42 -8.95 -8.55
C ASN A 97 1.93 -8.94 -8.90
N ALA A 98 1.58 -8.71 -10.16
CA ALA A 98 0.19 -8.71 -10.61
C ALA A 98 -0.50 -10.09 -10.38
N LEU A 99 0.23 -11.18 -10.59
CA LEU A 99 -0.23 -12.53 -10.28
C LEU A 99 -0.46 -12.75 -8.79
N LEU A 100 0.43 -12.23 -7.92
CA LEU A 100 0.22 -12.28 -6.46
C LEU A 100 -1.05 -11.54 -6.04
N GLU A 101 -1.24 -10.32 -6.55
CA GLU A 101 -2.42 -9.50 -6.25
C GLU A 101 -3.72 -10.14 -6.78
N ALA A 102 -3.63 -10.87 -7.88
CA ALA A 102 -4.74 -11.64 -8.45
C ALA A 102 -4.98 -13.00 -7.74
N GLY A 103 -4.28 -13.29 -6.63
CA GLY A 103 -4.45 -14.54 -5.89
C GLY A 103 -3.91 -15.78 -6.60
N GLN A 104 -2.91 -15.62 -7.48
CA GLN A 104 -2.25 -16.69 -8.24
C GLN A 104 -0.79 -16.89 -7.78
N PRO A 105 -0.54 -17.22 -6.50
CA PRO A 105 0.80 -17.21 -5.93
C PRO A 105 1.74 -18.26 -6.52
N ALA A 106 1.23 -19.41 -6.96
CA ALA A 106 2.05 -20.44 -7.60
C ALA A 106 2.65 -19.93 -8.92
N ARG A 107 1.83 -19.30 -9.77
CA ARG A 107 2.30 -18.69 -11.02
C ARG A 107 3.25 -17.51 -10.77
N ALA A 108 2.99 -16.74 -9.72
CA ALA A 108 3.89 -15.66 -9.34
C ALA A 108 5.27 -16.20 -8.92
N ALA A 109 5.31 -17.29 -8.15
CA ALA A 109 6.55 -17.95 -7.75
C ALA A 109 7.34 -18.43 -8.98
N GLU A 110 6.68 -19.04 -9.97
CA GLU A 110 7.32 -19.46 -11.23
C GLU A 110 7.97 -18.27 -11.96
N GLN A 111 7.29 -17.12 -12.05
CA GLN A 111 7.84 -15.93 -12.69
C GLN A 111 9.04 -15.37 -11.94
N TYR A 112 8.98 -15.32 -10.60
CA TYR A 112 10.11 -14.89 -9.79
C TYR A 112 11.28 -15.87 -9.87
N ASP A 113 11.03 -17.17 -9.81
CA ASP A 113 12.07 -18.19 -9.88
C ASP A 113 12.79 -18.15 -11.24
N ALA A 114 12.07 -17.94 -12.33
CA ALA A 114 12.67 -17.74 -13.64
C ALA A 114 13.55 -16.47 -13.70
N ALA A 115 13.11 -15.36 -13.09
CA ALA A 115 13.89 -14.13 -13.00
C ALA A 115 15.18 -14.31 -12.17
N LEU A 116 15.14 -15.13 -11.12
CA LEU A 116 16.28 -15.43 -10.26
C LEU A 116 17.32 -16.37 -10.90
N GLN A 117 16.99 -17.07 -11.98
CA GLN A 117 17.96 -17.87 -12.74
C GLN A 117 18.91 -17.02 -13.60
N GLY A 118 18.59 -15.76 -13.83
CA GLY A 118 19.35 -14.84 -14.66
C GLY A 118 20.42 -14.04 -13.89
N PRO A 119 20.96 -13.00 -14.53
CA PRO A 119 22.00 -12.13 -13.95
C PRO A 119 21.52 -11.38 -12.69
N PHE A 120 20.21 -11.34 -12.45
CA PHE A 120 19.57 -10.68 -11.30
C PHE A 120 19.34 -11.62 -10.11
N SER A 121 19.97 -12.77 -10.06
CA SER A 121 19.82 -13.78 -8.99
C SER A 121 20.11 -13.24 -7.58
N ARG A 122 20.89 -12.17 -7.46
CA ARG A 122 21.20 -11.49 -6.20
C ARG A 122 20.40 -10.21 -5.96
N ASP A 123 19.47 -9.86 -6.86
CA ASP A 123 18.62 -8.68 -6.68
C ASP A 123 17.71 -8.86 -5.46
N ALA A 124 17.78 -7.90 -4.53
CA ALA A 124 17.08 -7.98 -3.26
C ALA A 124 15.55 -7.88 -3.41
N GLU A 125 15.06 -7.05 -4.34
CA GLU A 125 13.63 -6.92 -4.61
C GLU A 125 13.07 -8.19 -5.22
N LEU A 126 13.79 -8.82 -6.16
CA LEU A 126 13.39 -10.10 -6.75
C LEU A 126 13.37 -11.21 -5.69
N ARG A 127 14.39 -11.30 -4.84
CA ARG A 127 14.43 -12.29 -3.76
C ARG A 127 13.30 -12.11 -2.76
N LEU A 128 13.02 -10.87 -2.35
CA LEU A 128 11.92 -10.57 -1.44
C LEU A 128 10.56 -10.90 -2.08
N GLY A 129 10.38 -10.57 -3.36
CA GLY A 129 9.18 -10.91 -4.12
C GLY A 129 8.99 -12.41 -4.25
N ALA A 130 10.05 -13.15 -4.61
CA ALA A 130 10.04 -14.60 -4.71
C ALA A 130 9.70 -15.27 -3.36
N ALA A 131 10.32 -14.80 -2.28
CA ALA A 131 10.03 -15.32 -0.93
C ALA A 131 8.55 -15.13 -0.57
N ARG A 132 7.98 -13.95 -0.89
CA ARG A 132 6.56 -13.68 -0.67
C ARG A 132 5.66 -14.61 -1.50
N ALA A 133 5.99 -14.81 -2.77
CA ALA A 133 5.25 -15.68 -3.67
C ALA A 133 5.31 -17.16 -3.24
N ARG A 134 6.51 -17.63 -2.85
CA ARG A 134 6.72 -18.99 -2.33
C ARG A 134 5.94 -19.21 -1.04
N LEU A 135 5.97 -18.25 -0.10
CA LEU A 135 5.18 -18.36 1.13
C LEU A 135 3.68 -18.43 0.83
N ALA A 136 3.20 -17.55 -0.02
CA ALA A 136 1.79 -17.51 -0.41
C ALA A 136 1.32 -18.76 -1.16
N SER A 137 2.23 -19.45 -1.88
CA SER A 137 1.96 -20.72 -2.56
C SER A 137 2.15 -21.96 -1.68
N GLY A 138 2.47 -21.78 -0.38
CA GLY A 138 2.66 -22.87 0.58
C GLY A 138 4.09 -23.41 0.67
N ASN A 139 5.03 -22.89 -0.12
CA ASN A 139 6.44 -23.26 -0.02
C ASN A 139 7.17 -22.40 1.04
N ALA A 140 6.86 -22.68 2.31
CA ALA A 140 7.44 -21.97 3.44
C ALA A 140 8.96 -22.18 3.54
N ALA A 141 9.45 -23.40 3.28
CA ALA A 141 10.88 -23.72 3.32
C ALA A 141 11.68 -22.89 2.30
N GLY A 142 11.25 -22.89 1.03
CA GLY A 142 11.91 -22.10 0.01
C GLY A 142 11.82 -20.58 0.23
N SER A 143 10.79 -20.10 0.96
CA SER A 143 10.71 -18.71 1.41
C SER A 143 11.76 -18.41 2.50
N ILE A 144 11.91 -19.29 3.48
CA ILE A 144 12.91 -19.15 4.55
C ILE A 144 14.32 -19.06 3.96
N ASP A 145 14.69 -19.97 3.08
CA ASP A 145 16.02 -20.00 2.46
C ASP A 145 16.37 -18.67 1.79
N LEU A 146 15.43 -18.10 1.02
CA LEU A 146 15.63 -16.80 0.36
C LEU A 146 15.74 -15.64 1.35
N LEU A 147 14.91 -15.63 2.40
CA LEU A 147 14.89 -14.54 3.37
C LEU A 147 16.08 -14.56 4.31
N GLU A 148 16.53 -15.75 4.74
CA GLU A 148 17.76 -15.89 5.54
C GLU A 148 19.00 -15.46 4.75
N ALA A 149 19.09 -15.86 3.48
CA ALA A 149 20.17 -15.43 2.60
C ALA A 149 20.13 -13.91 2.40
N LEU A 150 18.94 -13.33 2.16
CA LEU A 150 18.76 -11.90 1.99
C LEU A 150 19.14 -11.11 3.26
N ALA A 151 18.68 -11.56 4.43
CA ALA A 151 18.99 -10.91 5.71
C ALA A 151 20.50 -10.96 6.04
N ARG A 152 21.19 -12.02 5.65
CA ARG A 152 22.64 -12.17 5.85
C ARG A 152 23.46 -11.32 4.89
N GLU A 153 23.09 -11.30 3.60
CA GLU A 153 23.83 -10.61 2.55
C GLU A 153 23.53 -9.11 2.52
N GLN A 154 22.31 -8.72 2.84
CA GLN A 154 21.83 -7.33 2.78
C GLN A 154 21.00 -6.95 4.04
N PRO A 155 21.62 -6.86 5.22
CA PRO A 155 20.93 -6.76 6.52
C PRO A 155 20.15 -5.46 6.73
N VAL A 156 20.36 -4.45 5.90
CA VAL A 156 19.65 -3.17 5.96
C VAL A 156 18.52 -3.07 4.94
N PHE A 157 18.51 -3.93 3.93
CA PHE A 157 17.49 -3.92 2.89
C PHE A 157 16.14 -4.30 3.46
N ARG A 158 15.22 -3.35 3.49
CA ARG A 158 13.84 -3.55 3.99
C ARG A 158 13.77 -4.44 5.23
N ALA A 159 14.69 -4.24 6.17
CA ALA A 159 14.97 -5.16 7.26
C ALA A 159 13.73 -5.52 8.10
N GLU A 160 12.82 -4.57 8.31
CA GLU A 160 11.55 -4.83 8.98
C GLU A 160 10.66 -5.79 8.18
N GLN A 161 10.48 -5.52 6.89
CA GLN A 161 9.63 -6.32 6.02
C GLN A 161 10.17 -7.74 5.85
N VAL A 162 11.51 -7.86 5.71
CA VAL A 162 12.21 -9.16 5.67
C VAL A 162 12.00 -9.92 6.97
N GLY A 163 12.18 -9.27 8.14
CA GLY A 163 11.99 -9.91 9.44
C GLY A 163 10.55 -10.37 9.68
N ILE A 164 9.56 -9.53 9.35
CA ILE A 164 8.14 -9.91 9.46
C ILE A 164 7.82 -11.10 8.54
N LEU A 165 8.28 -11.06 7.29
CA LEU A 165 8.01 -12.13 6.33
C LEU A 165 8.71 -13.43 6.73
N LEU A 166 9.92 -13.37 7.28
CA LEU A 166 10.65 -14.51 7.83
C LEU A 166 9.90 -15.13 9.02
N GLY A 167 9.39 -14.29 9.94
CA GLY A 167 8.53 -14.76 11.03
C GLY A 167 7.29 -15.50 10.53
N LYS A 168 6.62 -14.96 9.50
CA LYS A 168 5.47 -15.62 8.85
C LYS A 168 5.87 -16.95 8.18
N ALA A 169 7.02 -17.01 7.53
CA ALA A 169 7.51 -18.21 6.88
C ALA A 169 7.87 -19.30 7.91
N TYR A 170 8.50 -18.95 9.02
CA TYR A 170 8.73 -19.87 10.12
C TYR A 170 7.42 -20.38 10.73
N ALA A 171 6.44 -19.49 10.95
CA ALA A 171 5.13 -19.89 11.47
C ALA A 171 4.44 -20.89 10.53
N ALA A 172 4.47 -20.63 9.22
CA ALA A 172 3.89 -21.51 8.21
C ALA A 172 4.63 -22.86 8.10
N ALA A 173 5.94 -22.89 8.40
CA ALA A 173 6.74 -24.11 8.49
C ALA A 173 6.58 -24.86 9.83
N GLY A 174 5.75 -24.38 10.75
CA GLY A 174 5.59 -24.95 12.08
C GLY A 174 6.72 -24.66 13.07
N ARG A 175 7.71 -23.83 12.67
CA ARG A 175 8.88 -23.44 13.48
C ARG A 175 8.50 -22.29 14.42
N LYS A 176 7.68 -22.61 15.44
CA LYS A 176 7.02 -21.62 16.30
C LYS A 176 7.98 -20.75 17.09
N ASP A 177 9.05 -21.31 17.63
CA ASP A 177 9.99 -20.55 18.47
C ASP A 177 10.81 -19.54 17.65
N GLU A 178 11.21 -19.92 16.44
CA GLU A 178 11.89 -19.03 15.51
C GLU A 178 10.93 -17.95 15.00
N ALA A 179 9.68 -18.28 14.71
CA ALA A 179 8.68 -17.30 14.34
C ALA A 179 8.49 -16.25 15.44
N GLY A 180 8.34 -16.69 16.70
CA GLY A 180 8.21 -15.78 17.84
C GLY A 180 9.42 -14.89 18.03
N SER A 181 10.62 -15.47 17.91
CA SER A 181 11.88 -14.73 18.01
C SER A 181 12.00 -13.65 16.93
N GLN A 182 11.62 -13.95 15.68
CA GLN A 182 11.65 -12.99 14.57
C GLN A 182 10.61 -11.87 14.76
N PHE A 183 9.39 -12.17 15.14
CA PHE A 183 8.38 -11.15 15.41
C PHE A 183 8.78 -10.23 16.58
N ALA A 184 9.30 -10.83 17.67
CA ALA A 184 9.78 -10.07 18.83
C ALA A 184 10.96 -9.15 18.45
N ALA A 185 11.93 -9.67 17.68
CA ALA A 185 13.05 -8.88 17.19
C ALA A 185 12.59 -7.72 16.28
N ALA A 186 11.63 -7.96 15.38
CA ALA A 186 11.08 -6.92 14.53
C ALA A 186 10.33 -5.85 15.36
N ALA A 187 9.47 -6.25 16.29
CA ALA A 187 8.74 -5.32 17.15
C ALA A 187 9.69 -4.47 18.03
N HIS A 188 10.71 -5.10 18.62
CA HIS A 188 11.69 -4.40 19.44
C HIS A 188 12.57 -3.43 18.62
N ARG A 189 13.03 -3.85 17.44
CA ARG A 189 13.95 -3.06 16.62
C ARG A 189 13.26 -1.89 15.93
N PHE A 190 12.05 -2.07 15.41
CA PHE A 190 11.38 -1.09 14.57
C PHE A 190 10.23 -0.38 15.30
N GLY A 191 9.54 -1.04 16.23
CA GLY A 191 8.45 -0.47 16.99
C GLY A 191 7.28 0.07 16.15
N SER A 192 7.19 -0.31 14.88
CA SER A 192 6.14 0.12 13.98
C SER A 192 4.79 -0.53 14.34
N LEU A 193 3.71 0.05 13.84
CA LEU A 193 2.38 -0.52 14.02
C LEU A 193 2.28 -1.94 13.43
N GLU A 194 2.94 -2.19 12.29
CA GLU A 194 2.92 -3.50 11.62
C GLU A 194 3.70 -4.55 12.41
N SER A 195 4.94 -4.26 12.81
CA SER A 195 5.76 -5.21 13.56
C SER A 195 5.14 -5.57 14.91
N ARG A 196 4.56 -4.59 15.63
CA ARG A 196 3.81 -4.83 16.87
C ARG A 196 2.56 -5.69 16.65
N ALA A 197 1.80 -5.40 15.58
CA ALA A 197 0.60 -6.15 15.26
C ALA A 197 0.91 -7.61 14.90
N GLU A 198 1.97 -7.87 14.13
CA GLU A 198 2.35 -9.24 13.77
C GLU A 198 2.82 -10.03 15.00
N LEU A 199 3.57 -9.41 15.93
CA LEU A 199 3.92 -10.06 17.20
C LEU A 199 2.68 -10.37 18.04
N ALA A 200 1.77 -9.39 18.21
CA ALA A 200 0.55 -9.57 18.98
C ALA A 200 -0.35 -10.68 18.41
N ILE A 201 -0.57 -10.68 17.09
CA ILE A 201 -1.38 -11.70 16.39
C ILE A 201 -0.77 -13.09 16.60
N TRP A 202 0.55 -13.21 16.36
CA TRP A 202 1.24 -14.48 16.55
C TRP A 202 1.19 -14.96 18.01
N ALA A 203 1.42 -14.07 18.96
CA ALA A 203 1.42 -14.39 20.39
C ALA A 203 0.04 -14.88 20.86
N LEU A 204 -1.04 -14.20 20.45
CA LEU A 204 -2.41 -14.62 20.74
C LEU A 204 -2.70 -15.99 20.15
N ALA A 205 -2.35 -16.24 18.89
CA ALA A 205 -2.59 -17.51 18.21
C ALA A 205 -1.80 -18.69 18.84
N ASN A 206 -0.72 -18.41 19.57
CA ASN A 206 0.10 -19.42 20.24
C ASN A 206 -0.07 -19.47 21.77
N GLY A 207 -1.14 -18.84 22.32
CA GLY A 207 -1.42 -18.89 23.76
C GLY A 207 -0.38 -18.18 24.63
N LYS A 208 0.26 -17.13 24.10
CA LYS A 208 1.28 -16.32 24.80
C LYS A 208 0.76 -14.90 25.08
N PRO A 209 -0.32 -14.71 25.85
CA PRO A 209 -0.95 -13.40 26.05
C PRO A 209 0.01 -12.38 26.69
N GLN A 210 0.97 -12.83 27.50
CA GLN A 210 1.95 -11.98 28.16
C GLN A 210 2.84 -11.22 27.15
N LEU A 211 3.07 -11.80 25.95
CA LEU A 211 3.78 -11.13 24.86
C LEU A 211 2.85 -10.25 24.02
N ALA A 212 1.56 -10.58 23.96
CA ALA A 212 0.59 -9.82 23.17
C ALA A 212 0.14 -8.53 23.88
N GLU A 213 -0.09 -8.56 25.19
CA GLU A 213 -0.70 -7.45 25.93
C GLU A 213 0.05 -6.12 25.79
N PRO A 214 1.39 -6.04 25.97
CA PRO A 214 2.11 -4.79 25.80
C PRO A 214 1.94 -4.20 24.39
N GLU A 215 2.00 -5.04 23.38
CA GLU A 215 1.87 -4.62 21.98
C GLU A 215 0.44 -4.16 21.67
N LEU A 216 -0.57 -4.85 22.18
CA LEU A 216 -1.97 -4.43 22.03
C LEU A 216 -2.24 -3.08 22.69
N MET A 217 -1.66 -2.79 23.86
CA MET A 217 -1.79 -1.49 24.51
C MET A 217 -1.19 -0.38 23.64
N GLU A 218 0.00 -0.58 23.07
CA GLU A 218 0.63 0.41 22.20
C GLU A 218 -0.11 0.59 20.86
N ILE A 219 -0.65 -0.49 20.30
CA ILE A 219 -1.51 -0.45 19.10
C ILE A 219 -2.76 0.40 19.37
N GLU A 220 -3.45 0.16 20.48
CA GLU A 220 -4.65 0.92 20.84
C GLU A 220 -4.33 2.39 21.14
N ARG A 221 -3.22 2.65 21.80
CA ARG A 221 -2.74 4.02 22.04
C ARG A 221 -2.50 4.75 20.72
N THR A 222 -1.80 4.09 19.78
CA THR A 222 -1.54 4.63 18.44
C THR A 222 -2.84 4.86 17.68
N ARG A 223 -3.76 3.89 17.69
CA ARG A 223 -5.08 3.96 17.02
C ARG A 223 -5.92 5.13 17.54
N LYS A 224 -5.90 5.38 18.85
CA LYS A 224 -6.65 6.48 19.50
C LYS A 224 -6.18 7.86 19.04
N HIS A 225 -4.87 8.03 18.89
CA HIS A 225 -4.26 9.33 18.51
C HIS A 225 -4.05 9.50 16.99
N MET A 226 -4.34 8.46 16.20
CA MET A 226 -4.12 8.47 14.76
C MET A 226 -5.17 9.33 14.03
N PRO A 227 -4.76 10.20 13.09
CA PRO A 227 -5.69 10.94 12.21
C PRO A 227 -6.61 10.00 11.43
N GLY A 228 -7.84 10.46 11.12
CA GLY A 228 -8.87 9.61 10.51
C GLY A 228 -8.48 9.02 9.16
N ASN A 229 -7.73 9.75 8.32
CA ASN A 229 -7.20 9.25 7.05
C ASN A 229 -6.14 8.16 7.23
N ALA A 230 -5.22 8.33 8.20
CA ALA A 230 -4.23 7.31 8.53
C ALA A 230 -4.88 6.06 9.14
N ARG A 231 -5.93 6.23 9.96
CA ARG A 231 -6.71 5.11 10.51
C ARG A 231 -7.39 4.29 9.41
N LYS A 232 -7.91 4.95 8.36
CA LYS A 232 -8.50 4.27 7.20
C LYS A 232 -7.45 3.45 6.43
N LEU A 233 -6.24 3.97 6.27
CA LEU A 233 -5.14 3.25 5.60
C LEU A 233 -4.70 1.99 6.37
N ASN A 234 -4.81 2.00 7.69
CA ASN A 234 -4.44 0.88 8.56
C ASN A 234 -5.66 0.02 8.99
N ALA A 235 -6.83 0.20 8.37
CA ALA A 235 -8.06 -0.47 8.77
C ALA A 235 -7.96 -2.00 8.70
N ASP A 236 -7.26 -2.54 7.70
CA ASP A 236 -7.05 -3.98 7.54
C ASP A 236 -6.19 -4.55 8.66
N LEU A 237 -5.13 -3.85 9.03
CA LEU A 237 -4.27 -4.26 10.13
C LEU A 237 -5.05 -4.31 11.46
N PHE A 238 -5.83 -3.25 11.74
CA PHE A 238 -6.67 -3.22 12.93
C PHE A 238 -7.70 -4.34 12.94
N ARG A 239 -8.35 -4.64 11.80
CA ARG A 239 -9.28 -5.78 11.72
C ARG A 239 -8.61 -7.12 12.02
N ARG A 240 -7.39 -7.35 11.54
CA ARG A 240 -6.61 -8.56 11.83
C ARG A 240 -6.29 -8.69 13.30
N VAL A 241 -5.87 -7.59 13.96
CA VAL A 241 -5.61 -7.55 15.39
C VAL A 241 -6.88 -7.81 16.20
N ASP A 242 -7.98 -7.13 15.86
CA ASP A 242 -9.28 -7.30 16.52
C ASP A 242 -9.80 -8.74 16.38
N ALA A 243 -9.64 -9.35 15.20
CA ALA A 243 -10.01 -10.75 14.94
C ALA A 243 -9.17 -11.74 15.78
N ALA A 244 -7.84 -11.54 15.82
CA ALA A 244 -6.96 -12.39 16.64
C ALA A 244 -7.30 -12.30 18.14
N ARG A 245 -7.62 -11.09 18.62
CA ARG A 245 -8.06 -10.87 20.00
C ARG A 245 -9.41 -11.54 20.33
N ALA A 246 -10.32 -11.56 19.37
CA ALA A 246 -11.61 -12.24 19.54
C ALA A 246 -11.47 -13.77 19.59
N GLN A 247 -10.54 -14.33 18.80
CA GLN A 247 -10.27 -15.78 18.77
C GLN A 247 -9.53 -16.31 20.00
N ALA A 248 -8.79 -15.45 20.70
CA ALA A 248 -8.00 -15.81 21.89
C ALA A 248 -8.80 -15.75 23.21
N ARG A 249 -10.07 -15.30 23.17
CA ARG A 249 -10.99 -15.26 24.30
C ARG A 249 -11.76 -16.56 24.45
#